data_c50756be583eeb574a3883dd9013ef8a
#
_entry.id   c50756be583eeb574a3883dd9013ef8a
#
_cell.length_a   1.000
_cell.length_b   1.000
_cell.length_c   1.000
_cell.angle_alpha   90.00
_cell.angle_beta   90.00
_cell.angle_gamma   90.00
#
_symmetry.space_group_name_H-M   'P 1'
#
loop_
_entity.id
_entity.type
_entity.pdbx_description
1 polymer ?
#
loop_
_entity_poly.entity_id
_entity_poly.type
_entity_poly.pdbx_seq_one_letter_code
_entity_poly.pdbx_strand_id
1 'polypeptide(L)'
;MGELRRVAIANYLRLNCLTEAYASLWEEVVGEPWDVDTPLRKDEERRAAQVEIDAIVALSLGVTADELCMIYRTQFPVMRRYDQEDRFDASGRKVPKEIVKADAKLKDGAELSVVDRTWTHPQSGVEYVFEYPFRQLDREADMWEAYARFAEVKTGRER
;
A
#
# COMPACT_ATOMS: atom_id res chain seq x y z
N MET A 1 -5.04 25.34 1.79
CA MET A 1 -4.54 24.07 2.37
C MET A 1 -3.27 23.68 1.62
N GLY A 2 -2.18 23.33 2.32
CA GLY A 2 -0.93 22.91 1.67
C GLY A 2 -1.13 21.63 0.84
N GLU A 3 -0.35 21.45 -0.24
CA GLU A 3 -0.47 20.31 -1.17
C GLU A 3 -0.27 18.97 -0.46
N LEU A 4 0.76 18.86 0.38
CA LEU A 4 1.04 17.66 1.16
C LEU A 4 -0.17 17.24 2.02
N ARG A 5 -0.82 18.21 2.66
CA ARG A 5 -2.03 17.95 3.45
C ARG A 5 -3.18 17.42 2.58
N ARG A 6 -3.35 17.95 1.36
CA ARG A 6 -4.37 17.45 0.42
C ARG A 6 -4.10 16.01 0.02
N VAL A 7 -2.84 15.68 -0.31
CA VAL A 7 -2.44 14.30 -0.66
C VAL A 7 -2.70 13.34 0.50
N ALA A 8 -2.27 13.70 1.71
CA ALA A 8 -2.50 12.85 2.88
C ALA A 8 -4.00 12.60 3.16
N ILE A 9 -4.82 13.64 3.06
CA ILE A 9 -6.27 13.53 3.25
C ILE A 9 -6.90 12.69 2.13
N ALA A 10 -6.55 12.91 0.88
CA ALA A 10 -7.07 12.14 -0.25
C ALA A 10 -6.70 10.66 -0.11
N ASN A 11 -5.46 10.34 0.22
CA ASN A 11 -5.03 8.96 0.49
C ASN A 11 -5.79 8.33 1.65
N TYR A 12 -5.97 9.07 2.76
CA TYR A 12 -6.75 8.59 3.89
C TYR A 12 -8.20 8.26 3.50
N LEU A 13 -8.85 9.14 2.74
CA LEU A 13 -10.22 8.91 2.28
C LEU A 13 -10.30 7.76 1.28
N ARG A 14 -9.36 7.64 0.33
CA ARG A 14 -9.30 6.51 -0.60
C ARG A 14 -9.10 5.16 0.09
N LEU A 15 -8.45 5.14 1.25
CA LEU A 15 -8.30 3.94 2.08
C LEU A 15 -9.60 3.57 2.82
N ASN A 16 -10.50 4.52 3.09
CA ASN A 16 -11.62 4.35 4.02
C ASN A 16 -13.01 4.55 3.39
N CYS A 17 -13.16 5.39 2.36
CA CYS A 17 -14.42 5.63 1.67
C CYS A 17 -14.73 4.53 0.63
N LEU A 18 -14.95 3.30 1.09
CA LEU A 18 -15.00 2.10 0.26
C LEU A 18 -16.32 1.90 -0.49
N THR A 19 -17.36 2.64 -0.15
CA THR A 19 -18.70 2.51 -0.73
C THR A 19 -19.32 3.87 -1.00
N GLU A 20 -20.36 3.90 -1.85
CA GLU A 20 -21.13 5.10 -2.17
C GLU A 20 -21.71 5.83 -0.94
N ALA A 21 -21.90 5.13 0.17
CA ALA A 21 -22.34 5.75 1.43
C ALA A 21 -21.42 6.89 1.90
N TYR A 22 -20.18 6.92 1.43
CA TYR A 22 -19.18 7.95 1.75
C TYR A 22 -18.99 9.00 0.64
N ALA A 23 -19.79 8.95 -0.44
CA ALA A 23 -19.65 9.85 -1.57
C ALA A 23 -19.72 11.32 -1.17
N SER A 24 -20.70 11.70 -0.34
CA SER A 24 -20.86 13.09 0.14
C SER A 24 -19.64 13.58 0.95
N LEU A 25 -19.05 12.73 1.78
CA LEU A 25 -17.83 13.08 2.53
C LEU A 25 -16.64 13.27 1.59
N TRP A 26 -16.48 12.38 0.61
CA TRP A 26 -15.43 12.48 -0.39
C TRP A 26 -15.57 13.79 -1.19
N GLU A 27 -16.74 14.06 -1.72
CA GLU A 27 -17.04 15.25 -2.53
C GLU A 27 -16.84 16.55 -1.74
N GLU A 28 -17.27 16.58 -0.47
CA GLU A 28 -17.08 17.74 0.41
C GLU A 28 -15.61 18.05 0.66
N VAL A 29 -14.80 17.01 0.90
CA VAL A 29 -13.41 17.18 1.37
C VAL A 29 -12.42 17.28 0.20
N VAL A 30 -12.60 16.46 -0.84
CA VAL A 30 -11.69 16.39 -1.99
C VAL A 30 -12.13 17.35 -3.10
N GLY A 31 -13.43 17.55 -3.27
CA GLY A 31 -14.01 18.43 -4.30
C GLY A 31 -14.18 17.73 -5.66
N GLU A 32 -14.10 16.40 -5.70
CA GLU A 32 -14.26 15.58 -6.90
C GLU A 32 -15.39 14.57 -6.69
N PRO A 33 -16.08 14.12 -7.76
CA PRO A 33 -17.11 13.08 -7.65
C PRO A 33 -16.51 11.78 -7.12
N TRP A 34 -17.28 11.08 -6.28
CA TRP A 34 -16.93 9.71 -5.88
C TRP A 34 -17.46 8.72 -6.92
N ASP A 35 -16.67 7.72 -7.24
CA ASP A 35 -17.09 6.58 -8.06
C ASP A 35 -16.57 5.24 -7.49
N VAL A 36 -16.91 4.14 -8.14
CA VAL A 36 -16.53 2.79 -7.71
C VAL A 36 -15.01 2.54 -7.73
N ASP A 37 -14.26 3.30 -8.52
CA ASP A 37 -12.81 3.19 -8.67
C ASP A 37 -12.04 4.20 -7.78
N THR A 38 -12.76 5.13 -7.13
CA THR A 38 -12.18 6.08 -6.18
C THR A 38 -11.43 5.40 -5.01
N PRO A 39 -11.95 4.35 -4.35
CA PRO A 39 -11.24 3.67 -3.28
C PRO A 39 -10.05 2.83 -3.79
N LEU A 40 -8.97 2.83 -3.01
CA LEU A 40 -7.87 1.88 -3.24
C LEU A 40 -8.28 0.49 -2.79
N ARG A 41 -8.32 -0.45 -3.73
CA ARG A 41 -8.79 -1.83 -3.49
C ARG A 41 -7.67 -2.85 -3.52
N LYS A 42 -6.58 -2.57 -4.23
CA LYS A 42 -5.42 -3.46 -4.30
C LYS A 42 -4.52 -3.26 -3.08
N ASP A 43 -3.99 -4.34 -2.56
CA ASP A 43 -3.19 -4.32 -1.33
C ASP A 43 -1.91 -3.48 -1.47
N GLU A 44 -1.24 -3.56 -2.61
CA GLU A 44 -0.05 -2.77 -2.92
C GLU A 44 -0.35 -1.26 -2.97
N GLU A 45 -1.44 -0.85 -3.63
CA GLU A 45 -1.87 0.55 -3.68
C GLU A 45 -2.25 1.08 -2.29
N ARG A 46 -2.95 0.26 -1.49
CA ARG A 46 -3.30 0.61 -0.11
C ARG A 46 -2.08 0.78 0.77
N ARG A 47 -1.10 -0.12 0.62
CA ARG A 47 0.17 -0.05 1.33
C ARG A 47 0.96 1.19 0.92
N ALA A 48 1.04 1.51 -0.37
CA ALA A 48 1.70 2.71 -0.87
C ALA A 48 1.07 3.99 -0.31
N ALA A 49 -0.26 4.09 -0.29
CA ALA A 49 -0.96 5.23 0.30
C ALA A 49 -0.68 5.39 1.81
N GLN A 50 -0.56 4.31 2.56
CA GLN A 50 -0.16 4.35 3.98
C GLN A 50 1.25 4.88 4.15
N VAL A 51 2.21 4.40 3.35
CA VAL A 51 3.60 4.88 3.37
C VAL A 51 3.69 6.37 3.01
N GLU A 52 2.92 6.82 2.04
CA GLU A 52 2.84 8.24 1.67
C GLU A 52 2.32 9.12 2.82
N ILE A 53 1.28 8.66 3.51
CA ILE A 53 0.75 9.36 4.70
C ILE A 53 1.84 9.43 5.78
N ASP A 54 2.52 8.33 6.08
CA ASP A 54 3.59 8.28 7.08
C ASP A 54 4.72 9.25 6.73
N ALA A 55 5.16 9.29 5.47
CA ALA A 55 6.20 10.20 4.99
C ALA A 55 5.79 11.68 5.10
N ILE A 56 4.55 12.01 4.73
CA ILE A 56 4.02 13.38 4.83
C ILE A 56 3.92 13.82 6.30
N VAL A 57 3.47 12.94 7.18
CA VAL A 57 3.40 13.21 8.62
C VAL A 57 4.80 13.42 9.18
N ALA A 58 5.76 12.56 8.87
CA ALA A 58 7.16 12.70 9.29
C ALA A 58 7.74 14.06 8.86
N LEU A 59 7.60 14.42 7.58
CA LEU A 59 8.01 15.73 7.06
C LEU A 59 7.35 16.91 7.78
N SER A 60 6.08 16.77 8.15
CA SER A 60 5.33 17.82 8.83
C SER A 60 5.77 18.03 10.27
N LEU A 61 6.26 16.96 10.91
CA LEU A 61 6.78 16.97 12.28
C LEU A 61 8.29 17.24 12.35
N GLY A 62 8.99 17.35 11.22
CA GLY A 62 10.43 17.51 11.17
C GLY A 62 11.22 16.24 11.48
N VAL A 63 10.55 15.07 11.42
CA VAL A 63 11.16 13.74 11.53
C VAL A 63 11.84 13.40 10.20
N THR A 64 13.08 12.97 10.25
CA THR A 64 13.85 12.56 9.05
C THR A 64 13.41 11.20 8.53
N ALA A 65 13.79 10.86 7.29
CA ALA A 65 13.51 9.54 6.71
C ALA A 65 14.16 8.40 7.51
N ASP A 66 15.40 8.61 8.01
CA ASP A 66 16.09 7.64 8.88
C ASP A 66 15.34 7.39 10.19
N GLU A 67 14.86 8.46 10.82
CA GLU A 67 14.09 8.35 12.06
C GLU A 67 12.73 7.69 11.81
N LEU A 68 12.05 7.97 10.69
CA LEU A 68 10.83 7.28 10.29
C LEU A 68 11.06 5.78 10.14
N CYS A 69 12.11 5.37 9.42
CA CYS A 69 12.49 3.96 9.29
C CYS A 69 12.89 3.33 10.63
N MET A 70 13.55 4.07 11.51
CA MET A 70 13.89 3.61 12.86
C MET A 70 12.63 3.38 13.70
N ILE A 71 11.66 4.28 13.64
CA ILE A 71 10.35 4.12 14.31
C ILE A 71 9.67 2.86 13.81
N TYR A 72 9.60 2.65 12.51
CA TYR A 72 9.02 1.44 11.92
C TYR A 72 9.70 0.16 12.44
N ARG A 73 11.04 0.12 12.44
CA ARG A 73 11.79 -1.06 12.90
C ARG A 73 11.57 -1.38 14.38
N THR A 74 11.48 -0.36 15.21
CA THR A 74 11.48 -0.50 16.68
C THR A 74 10.07 -0.58 17.26
N GLN A 75 9.12 0.16 16.72
CA GLN A 75 7.78 0.26 17.28
C GLN A 75 6.78 -0.68 16.60
N PHE A 76 7.07 -1.15 15.37
CA PHE A 76 6.16 -1.98 14.59
C PHE A 76 6.75 -3.35 14.18
N PRO A 77 7.33 -4.14 15.12
CA PRO A 77 7.99 -5.40 14.78
C PRO A 77 7.04 -6.44 14.17
N VAL A 78 5.76 -6.41 14.53
CA VAL A 78 4.75 -7.32 13.98
C VAL A 78 4.44 -6.97 12.53
N MET A 79 4.27 -5.69 12.21
CA MET A 79 4.05 -5.22 10.84
C MET A 79 5.28 -5.53 9.98
N ARG A 80 6.48 -5.27 10.48
CA ARG A 80 7.73 -5.56 9.79
C ARG A 80 7.88 -7.04 9.44
N ARG A 81 7.50 -7.93 10.35
CA ARG A 81 7.48 -9.37 10.06
C ARG A 81 6.51 -9.71 8.92
N TYR A 82 5.30 -9.14 8.92
CA TYR A 82 4.36 -9.37 7.83
C TYR A 82 4.89 -8.82 6.51
N ASP A 83 5.46 -7.62 6.49
CA ASP A 83 6.06 -7.05 5.27
C ASP A 83 7.20 -7.93 4.71
N GLN A 84 7.93 -8.64 5.56
CA GLN A 84 8.97 -9.59 5.14
C GLN A 84 8.40 -10.91 4.58
N GLU A 85 7.28 -11.38 5.14
CA GLU A 85 6.65 -12.64 4.74
C GLU A 85 5.70 -12.49 3.54
N ASP A 86 5.04 -11.33 3.43
CA ASP A 86 4.04 -11.07 2.41
C ASP A 86 4.63 -11.02 1.00
N ARG A 87 3.86 -11.52 0.05
CA ARG A 87 4.16 -11.44 -1.39
C ARG A 87 2.98 -10.82 -2.11
N PHE A 88 3.29 -10.09 -3.16
CA PHE A 88 2.31 -9.42 -4.01
C PHE A 88 2.44 -9.95 -5.43
N ASP A 89 1.33 -10.21 -6.07
CA ASP A 89 1.27 -10.66 -7.45
C ASP A 89 1.53 -9.51 -8.44
N ALA A 90 1.61 -9.81 -9.72
CA ALA A 90 1.84 -8.81 -10.77
C ALA A 90 0.76 -7.72 -10.82
N SER A 91 -0.45 -8.01 -10.35
CA SER A 91 -1.55 -7.05 -10.30
C SER A 91 -1.60 -6.21 -9.02
N GLY A 92 -0.69 -6.44 -8.05
CA GLY A 92 -0.63 -5.73 -6.78
C GLY A 92 -1.55 -6.30 -5.68
N ARG A 93 -2.06 -7.52 -5.85
CA ARG A 93 -2.84 -8.23 -4.81
C ARG A 93 -1.91 -9.01 -3.90
N LYS A 94 -2.21 -9.03 -2.62
CA LYS A 94 -1.47 -9.83 -1.65
C LYS A 94 -1.76 -11.32 -1.87
N VAL A 95 -0.70 -12.09 -2.08
CA VAL A 95 -0.79 -13.54 -2.32
C VAL A 95 -1.09 -14.29 -1.01
N PRO A 96 -2.08 -15.18 -0.97
CA PRO A 96 -2.38 -16.01 0.20
C PRO A 96 -1.17 -16.82 0.68
N LYS A 97 -1.04 -16.98 2.00
CA LYS A 97 0.12 -17.67 2.61
C LYS A 97 0.28 -19.11 2.15
N GLU A 98 -0.80 -19.78 1.81
CA GLU A 98 -0.80 -21.15 1.29
C GLU A 98 -0.08 -21.21 -0.07
N ILE A 99 -0.39 -20.28 -0.96
CA ILE A 99 0.24 -20.16 -2.28
C ILE A 99 1.71 -19.77 -2.12
N VAL A 100 2.04 -18.79 -1.27
CA VAL A 100 3.44 -18.41 -0.98
C VAL A 100 4.25 -19.59 -0.47
N LYS A 101 3.68 -20.42 0.42
CA LYS A 101 4.34 -21.63 0.94
C LYS A 101 4.51 -22.73 -0.11
N ALA A 102 3.57 -22.86 -1.04
CA ALA A 102 3.67 -23.82 -2.13
C ALA A 102 4.75 -23.36 -3.12
N ASP A 103 4.76 -22.10 -3.48
CA ASP A 103 5.75 -21.48 -4.37
C ASP A 103 7.19 -21.62 -3.82
N ALA A 104 7.38 -21.37 -2.53
CA ALA A 104 8.69 -21.49 -1.88
C ALA A 104 9.28 -22.92 -1.87
N LYS A 105 8.50 -23.94 -2.21
CA LYS A 105 8.96 -25.34 -2.31
C LYS A 105 9.39 -25.71 -3.72
N LEU A 106 9.14 -24.85 -4.69
CA LEU A 106 9.52 -25.09 -6.08
C LEU A 106 11.03 -24.93 -6.26
N LYS A 107 11.56 -25.56 -7.31
CA LYS A 107 12.93 -25.34 -7.74
C LYS A 107 13.03 -23.98 -8.43
N ASP A 108 14.24 -23.39 -8.38
CA ASP A 108 14.51 -22.13 -9.03
C ASP A 108 14.02 -22.09 -10.49
N GLY A 109 13.26 -21.07 -10.82
CA GLY A 109 12.70 -20.84 -12.15
C GLY A 109 11.42 -21.65 -12.47
N ALA A 110 10.92 -22.46 -11.53
CA ALA A 110 9.63 -23.13 -11.70
C ALA A 110 8.49 -22.24 -11.19
N GLU A 111 7.32 -22.37 -11.81
CA GLU A 111 6.09 -21.67 -11.41
C GLU A 111 5.00 -22.65 -11.06
N LEU A 112 4.14 -22.26 -10.11
CA LEU A 112 2.92 -23.01 -9.79
C LEU A 112 1.97 -23.05 -11.00
N SER A 113 1.24 -24.14 -11.15
CA SER A 113 0.16 -24.23 -12.14
C SER A 113 -0.94 -23.19 -11.85
N VAL A 114 -1.77 -22.88 -12.85
CA VAL A 114 -2.92 -21.97 -12.66
C VAL A 114 -3.85 -22.47 -11.55
N VAL A 115 -4.04 -23.78 -11.44
CA VAL A 115 -4.87 -24.38 -10.39
C VAL A 115 -4.27 -24.13 -9.00
N ASP A 116 -2.96 -24.33 -8.84
CA ASP A 116 -2.26 -24.18 -7.55
C ASP A 116 -2.15 -22.72 -7.08
N ARG A 117 -2.29 -21.76 -7.99
CA ARG A 117 -2.31 -20.30 -7.69
C ARG A 117 -3.71 -19.69 -7.76
N THR A 118 -4.75 -20.53 -7.82
CA THR A 118 -6.15 -20.12 -7.68
C THR A 118 -6.56 -20.24 -6.22
N TRP A 119 -7.20 -19.21 -5.71
CA TRP A 119 -7.69 -19.15 -4.33
C TRP A 119 -9.12 -18.63 -4.29
N THR A 120 -9.97 -19.32 -3.55
CA THR A 120 -11.36 -18.94 -3.34
C THR A 120 -11.50 -18.17 -2.05
N HIS A 121 -12.02 -16.96 -2.11
CA HIS A 121 -12.22 -16.13 -0.92
C HIS A 121 -13.30 -16.76 -0.02
N PRO A 122 -12.98 -17.04 1.26
CA PRO A 122 -13.84 -17.88 2.11
C PRO A 122 -15.22 -17.29 2.43
N GLN A 123 -15.35 -15.96 2.38
CA GLN A 123 -16.62 -15.29 2.69
C GLN A 123 -17.47 -15.00 1.44
N SER A 124 -16.84 -14.60 0.33
CA SER A 124 -17.55 -14.20 -0.90
C SER A 124 -17.68 -15.33 -1.92
N GLY A 125 -16.88 -16.39 -1.81
CA GLY A 125 -16.80 -17.45 -2.81
C GLY A 125 -16.17 -17.04 -4.14
N VAL A 126 -15.65 -15.82 -4.24
CA VAL A 126 -14.99 -15.34 -5.46
C VAL A 126 -13.64 -16.00 -5.62
N GLU A 127 -13.36 -16.53 -6.80
CA GLU A 127 -12.07 -17.10 -7.16
C GLU A 127 -11.13 -16.05 -7.72
N TYR A 128 -9.88 -16.07 -7.24
CA TYR A 128 -8.78 -15.23 -7.70
C TYR A 128 -7.64 -16.09 -8.19
N VAL A 129 -7.16 -15.83 -9.40
CA VAL A 129 -5.91 -16.39 -9.92
C VAL A 129 -4.81 -15.36 -9.68
N PHE A 130 -3.75 -15.74 -8.97
CA PHE A 130 -2.62 -14.86 -8.69
C PHE A 130 -1.57 -14.97 -9.80
N GLU A 131 -1.06 -13.84 -10.26
CA GLU A 131 -0.19 -13.74 -11.42
C GLU A 131 1.27 -13.52 -11.04
N TYR A 132 2.18 -14.25 -11.67
CA TYR A 132 3.62 -14.00 -11.49
C TYR A 132 4.07 -12.69 -12.15
N PRO A 133 5.15 -12.05 -11.64
CA PRO A 133 5.99 -12.52 -10.52
C PRO A 133 5.39 -12.22 -9.15
N PHE A 134 5.66 -13.09 -8.18
CA PHE A 134 5.39 -12.81 -6.78
C PHE A 134 6.52 -12.00 -6.18
N ARG A 135 6.23 -10.76 -5.76
CA ARG A 135 7.23 -9.79 -5.29
C ARG A 135 7.12 -9.55 -3.80
N GLN A 136 8.24 -9.44 -3.13
CA GLN A 136 8.32 -8.82 -1.81
C GLN A 136 8.47 -7.32 -1.99
N LEU A 137 7.77 -6.53 -1.18
CA LEU A 137 7.90 -5.08 -1.15
C LEU A 137 8.76 -4.66 0.05
N ASP A 138 9.62 -3.67 -0.14
CA ASP A 138 10.47 -3.10 0.91
C ASP A 138 9.83 -1.79 1.42
N ARG A 139 9.24 -1.86 2.62
CA ARG A 139 8.59 -0.67 3.21
C ARG A 139 9.57 0.44 3.52
N GLU A 140 10.80 0.13 3.91
CA GLU A 140 11.79 1.15 4.23
C GLU A 140 12.26 1.87 2.95
N ALA A 141 12.49 1.13 1.86
CA ALA A 141 12.78 1.72 0.56
C ALA A 141 11.63 2.62 0.07
N ASP A 142 10.39 2.16 0.22
CA ASP A 142 9.20 2.95 -0.15
C ASP A 142 9.04 4.20 0.72
N MET A 143 9.34 4.12 2.02
CA MET A 143 9.35 5.28 2.92
C MET A 143 10.38 6.32 2.50
N TRP A 144 11.59 5.90 2.15
CA TRP A 144 12.64 6.77 1.64
C TRP A 144 12.24 7.46 0.35
N GLU A 145 11.70 6.72 -0.61
CA GLU A 145 11.24 7.26 -1.89
C GLU A 145 10.11 8.27 -1.71
N ALA A 146 9.08 7.91 -0.94
CA ALA A 146 7.97 8.81 -0.65
C ALA A 146 8.43 10.07 0.08
N TYR A 147 9.31 9.92 1.07
CA TYR A 147 9.86 11.06 1.82
C TYR A 147 10.63 12.01 0.91
N ALA A 148 11.54 11.50 0.07
CA ALA A 148 12.32 12.32 -0.86
C ALA A 148 11.41 13.10 -1.81
N ARG A 149 10.44 12.40 -2.43
CA ARG A 149 9.46 13.01 -3.33
C ARG A 149 8.67 14.16 -2.68
N PHE A 150 8.17 13.97 -1.46
CA PHE A 150 7.39 15.00 -0.77
C PHE A 150 8.26 16.12 -0.18
N ALA A 151 9.52 15.86 0.13
CA ALA A 151 10.47 16.90 0.53
C ALA A 151 10.73 17.89 -0.62
N GLU A 152 10.84 17.40 -1.86
CA GLU A 152 10.97 18.26 -3.05
C GLU A 152 9.73 19.15 -3.27
N VAL A 153 8.53 18.59 -3.09
CA VAL A 153 7.27 19.36 -3.17
C VAL A 153 7.22 20.46 -2.11
N LYS A 154 7.68 20.15 -0.89
CA LYS A 154 7.75 21.14 0.22
C LYS A 154 8.71 22.27 -0.10
N THR A 155 9.93 21.98 -0.56
CA THR A 155 10.97 22.98 -0.86
C THR A 155 10.70 23.76 -2.14
N GLY A 156 10.07 23.17 -3.15
CA GLY A 156 9.70 23.84 -4.41
C GLY A 156 8.68 24.98 -4.24
N ARG A 157 7.97 25.03 -3.09
CA ARG A 157 7.03 26.10 -2.74
C ARG A 157 7.62 27.23 -1.92
N GLU A 158 8.80 27.03 -1.36
CA GLU A 158 9.51 28.05 -0.58
C GLU A 158 10.37 28.96 -1.47
N ARG A 159 10.33 28.77 -2.79
CA ARG A 159 10.98 29.61 -3.80
C ARG A 159 9.94 30.42 -4.59
#